data_39a9c3257c1c4e5a2507d5b8efae75a9
#
_entry.id   39a9c3257c1c4e5a2507d5b8efae75a9
#
_cell.length_a   1.000
_cell.length_b   1.000
_cell.length_c   1.000
_cell.angle_alpha   90.00
_cell.angle_beta   90.00
_cell.angle_gamma   90.00
#
_symmetry.space_group_name_H-M   'P 1'
#
loop_
_entity.id
_entity.type
_entity.pdbx_description
1 polymer ?
#
loop_
_entity_poly.entity_id
_entity_poly.type
_entity_poly.pdbx_seq_one_letter_code
_entity_poly.pdbx_strand_id
1 'polypeptide(L)'
;SSADLFFSIHHNAANTTARGAEILAQIADKNGGPTKILAQALLDEYEKLGVPIRQIVFREGSHGDYYYTNRAAAALNIPALTSEFCFIDNEEDQKFIDSEEDWQKQARAQCNAILYYFTQVQY
;
A
#
# COMPACT_ATOMS: atom_id res chain seq x y z
N SER A 1 -15.21 -15.69 2.47
CA SER A 1 -15.15 -14.69 1.41
C SER A 1 -14.43 -15.26 0.19
N SER A 2 -14.89 -14.90 -0.99
CA SER A 2 -14.27 -15.28 -2.26
C SER A 2 -13.45 -14.13 -2.87
N ALA A 3 -13.07 -13.14 -2.09
CA ALA A 3 -12.28 -12.02 -2.57
C ALA A 3 -10.87 -12.48 -2.97
N ASP A 4 -10.36 -11.92 -4.07
CA ASP A 4 -9.02 -12.21 -4.59
C ASP A 4 -7.97 -11.25 -4.05
N LEU A 5 -8.41 -10.14 -3.48
CA LEU A 5 -7.54 -9.10 -2.94
C LEU A 5 -8.33 -8.20 -2.00
N PHE A 6 -7.75 -7.86 -0.87
CA PHE A 6 -8.23 -6.80 0.01
C PHE A 6 -7.25 -5.62 -0.06
N PHE A 7 -7.70 -4.51 -0.61
CA PHE A 7 -6.88 -3.32 -0.81
C PHE A 7 -7.40 -2.17 0.04
N SER A 8 -6.62 -1.75 1.03
CA SER A 8 -7.00 -0.69 1.96
C SER A 8 -6.32 0.62 1.58
N ILE A 9 -7.10 1.65 1.37
CA ILE A 9 -6.61 2.96 0.92
C ILE A 9 -6.53 3.90 2.11
N HIS A 10 -5.31 4.32 2.44
CA HIS A 10 -5.04 5.18 3.58
C HIS A 10 -4.03 6.28 3.24
N HIS A 11 -4.01 7.29 4.10
CA HIS A 11 -2.93 8.25 4.20
C HIS A 11 -2.36 8.16 5.61
N ASN A 12 -1.07 8.37 5.73
CA ASN A 12 -0.37 8.26 6.99
C ASN A 12 -0.42 9.56 7.80
N ALA A 13 -0.07 9.47 9.07
CA ALA A 13 0.11 10.64 9.93
C ALA A 13 1.13 10.28 11.02
N ALA A 14 1.94 11.24 11.43
CA ALA A 14 2.95 11.01 12.45
C ALA A 14 3.30 12.31 13.20
N ASN A 15 4.50 12.83 12.95
CA ASN A 15 5.10 13.92 13.71
C ASN A 15 5.31 15.20 12.89
N THR A 16 4.58 15.36 11.80
CA THR A 16 4.66 16.46 10.83
C THR A 16 5.93 16.49 9.98
N THR A 17 6.99 15.77 10.36
CA THR A 17 8.24 15.73 9.60
C THR A 17 8.40 14.49 8.73
N ALA A 18 7.79 13.37 9.13
CA ALA A 18 7.80 12.17 8.30
C ALA A 18 6.99 12.39 7.03
N ARG A 19 7.48 11.86 5.90
CA ARG A 19 6.81 12.03 4.61
C ARG A 19 7.10 10.85 3.67
N GLY A 20 6.27 10.72 2.64
CA GLY A 20 6.46 9.74 1.59
C GLY A 20 5.52 8.54 1.70
N ALA A 21 5.61 7.66 0.72
CA ALA A 21 4.74 6.49 0.60
C ALA A 21 5.33 5.27 1.30
N GLU A 22 4.48 4.52 1.99
CA GLU A 22 4.83 3.19 2.49
C GLU A 22 3.64 2.25 2.34
N ILE A 23 3.93 0.98 2.20
CA ILE A 23 2.92 -0.06 2.01
C ILE A 23 3.04 -1.07 3.14
N LEU A 24 1.91 -1.38 3.77
CA LEU A 24 1.85 -2.36 4.85
C LEU A 24 1.41 -3.70 4.26
N ALA A 25 2.38 -4.58 4.01
CA ALA A 25 2.15 -5.88 3.36
C ALA A 25 2.08 -7.02 4.37
N GLN A 26 1.67 -8.21 3.91
CA GLN A 26 1.55 -9.38 4.78
C GLN A 26 2.92 -10.04 5.03
N ILE A 27 3.16 -10.44 6.27
CA ILE A 27 4.45 -11.02 6.69
C ILE A 27 4.82 -12.28 5.92
N ALA A 28 3.84 -13.07 5.46
CA ALA A 28 4.08 -14.27 4.68
C ALA A 28 4.82 -13.97 3.37
N ASP A 29 4.72 -12.75 2.85
CA ASP A 29 5.29 -12.36 1.56
C ASP A 29 6.62 -11.60 1.69
N LYS A 30 7.19 -11.54 2.88
CA LYS A 30 8.43 -10.79 3.13
C LYS A 30 9.56 -11.16 2.16
N ASN A 31 9.69 -12.43 1.84
CA ASN A 31 10.73 -12.94 0.95
C ASN A 31 10.26 -13.15 -0.49
N GLY A 32 9.07 -12.69 -0.80
CA GLY A 32 8.43 -12.82 -2.11
C GLY A 32 7.01 -13.35 -1.98
N GLY A 33 6.12 -12.88 -2.83
CA GLY A 33 4.72 -13.30 -2.83
C GLY A 33 3.77 -12.19 -3.26
N PRO A 34 2.46 -12.48 -3.29
CA PRO A 34 1.46 -11.57 -3.87
C PRO A 34 1.51 -10.14 -3.34
N THR A 35 1.48 -9.95 -2.02
CA THR A 35 1.39 -8.59 -1.47
C THR A 35 2.68 -7.81 -1.66
N LYS A 36 3.84 -8.49 -1.74
CA LYS A 36 5.10 -7.81 -2.05
C LYS A 36 5.13 -7.35 -3.52
N ILE A 37 4.59 -8.16 -4.44
CA ILE A 37 4.50 -7.79 -5.86
C ILE A 37 3.64 -6.54 -6.01
N LEU A 38 2.46 -6.52 -5.40
CA LEU A 38 1.57 -5.36 -5.47
C LEU A 38 2.17 -4.15 -4.78
N ALA A 39 2.79 -4.33 -3.60
CA ALA A 39 3.41 -3.24 -2.86
C ALA A 39 4.50 -2.55 -3.69
N GLN A 40 5.36 -3.32 -4.34
CA GLN A 40 6.40 -2.75 -5.18
C GLN A 40 5.82 -2.01 -6.39
N ALA A 41 4.80 -2.58 -7.02
CA ALA A 41 4.12 -1.93 -8.15
C ALA A 41 3.50 -0.58 -7.73
N LEU A 42 2.90 -0.53 -6.54
CA LEU A 42 2.34 0.72 -6.00
C LEU A 42 3.44 1.76 -5.78
N LEU A 43 4.54 1.38 -5.14
CA LEU A 43 5.64 2.30 -4.89
C LEU A 43 6.24 2.83 -6.20
N ASP A 44 6.38 1.97 -7.21
CA ASP A 44 6.88 2.38 -8.53
C ASP A 44 5.96 3.43 -9.17
N GLU A 45 4.64 3.25 -9.07
CA GLU A 45 3.66 4.20 -9.59
C GLU A 45 3.66 5.51 -8.80
N TYR A 46 3.80 5.44 -7.48
CA TYR A 46 3.85 6.64 -6.63
C TYR A 46 5.13 7.44 -6.89
N GLU A 47 6.25 6.76 -7.13
CA GLU A 47 7.51 7.43 -7.47
C GLU A 47 7.38 8.24 -8.76
N LYS A 48 6.64 7.75 -9.76
CA LYS A 48 6.38 8.48 -11.00
C LYS A 48 5.61 9.78 -10.77
N LEU A 49 4.84 9.86 -9.68
CA LEU A 49 4.11 11.07 -9.29
C LEU A 49 4.98 12.04 -8.48
N GLY A 50 6.21 11.67 -8.18
CA GLY A 50 7.13 12.50 -7.40
C GLY A 50 7.04 12.29 -5.90
N VAL A 51 6.23 11.33 -5.44
CA VAL A 51 6.10 11.03 -4.00
C VAL A 51 7.39 10.34 -3.53
N PRO A 52 8.01 10.82 -2.45
CA PRO A 52 9.16 10.12 -1.87
C PRO A 52 8.78 8.71 -1.42
N ILE A 53 9.66 7.75 -1.61
CA ILE A 53 9.39 6.35 -1.25
C ILE A 53 10.09 6.03 0.06
N ARG A 54 9.31 5.50 1.03
CA ARG A 54 9.86 5.08 2.33
C ARG A 54 10.23 3.60 2.34
N GLN A 55 9.21 2.73 2.34
CA GLN A 55 9.47 1.30 2.52
C GLN A 55 8.21 0.46 2.28
N ILE A 56 8.43 -0.85 2.17
CA ILE A 56 7.39 -1.86 2.34
C ILE A 56 7.55 -2.41 3.76
N VAL A 57 6.47 -2.40 4.55
CA VAL A 57 6.49 -2.82 5.94
C VAL A 57 5.90 -4.23 6.06
N PHE A 58 6.68 -5.15 6.64
CA PHE A 58 6.24 -6.49 6.99
C PHE A 58 6.37 -6.61 8.50
N ARG A 59 5.31 -6.30 9.23
CA ARG A 59 5.36 -6.22 10.68
C ARG A 59 4.64 -7.38 11.34
N GLU A 60 5.39 -8.16 12.12
CA GLU A 60 4.86 -9.28 12.88
C GLU A 60 4.36 -8.82 14.24
N GLY A 61 3.18 -9.32 14.63
CA GLY A 61 2.63 -9.15 15.96
C GLY A 61 2.61 -10.48 16.71
N SER A 62 1.93 -10.52 17.86
CA SER A 62 1.87 -11.73 18.70
C SER A 62 1.03 -12.86 18.10
N HIS A 63 0.17 -12.57 17.13
CA HIS A 63 -0.76 -13.54 16.52
C HIS A 63 -0.70 -13.55 14.98
N GLY A 64 0.46 -13.24 14.39
CA GLY A 64 0.64 -13.12 12.95
C GLY A 64 0.91 -11.69 12.55
N ASP A 65 0.34 -11.23 11.42
CA ASP A 65 0.49 -9.84 11.00
C ASP A 65 0.06 -8.87 12.10
N TYR A 66 0.86 -7.85 12.34
CA TYR A 66 0.55 -6.82 13.32
C TYR A 66 -0.72 -6.06 12.97
N TYR A 67 -0.89 -5.71 11.70
CA TYR A 67 -2.04 -4.93 11.25
C TYR A 67 -3.27 -5.83 11.13
N TYR A 68 -4.38 -5.40 11.73
CA TYR A 68 -5.59 -6.21 11.83
C TYR A 68 -6.12 -6.69 10.49
N THR A 69 -6.24 -5.80 9.50
CA THR A 69 -6.79 -6.17 8.19
C THR A 69 -5.92 -7.19 7.48
N ASN A 70 -4.60 -7.04 7.56
CA ASN A 70 -3.66 -8.01 6.98
C ASN A 70 -3.77 -9.37 7.68
N ARG A 71 -3.90 -9.37 9.01
CA ARG A 71 -4.03 -10.61 9.80
C ARG A 71 -5.34 -11.32 9.51
N ALA A 72 -6.45 -10.58 9.51
CA ALA A 72 -7.77 -11.16 9.25
C ALA A 72 -7.87 -11.75 7.86
N ALA A 73 -7.34 -11.06 6.86
CA ALA A 73 -7.32 -11.55 5.48
C ALA A 73 -6.40 -12.76 5.32
N ALA A 74 -5.25 -12.77 5.98
CA ALA A 74 -4.32 -13.91 5.94
C ALA A 74 -4.98 -15.19 6.48
N ALA A 75 -5.79 -15.08 7.53
CA ALA A 75 -6.53 -16.22 8.08
C ALA A 75 -7.53 -16.82 7.07
N LEU A 76 -7.94 -16.05 6.08
CA LEU A 76 -8.85 -16.49 5.01
C LEU A 76 -8.11 -16.79 3.70
N ASN A 77 -6.79 -16.77 3.72
CA ASN A 77 -5.93 -16.93 2.54
C ASN A 77 -6.21 -15.87 1.46
N ILE A 78 -6.52 -14.65 1.88
CA ILE A 78 -6.77 -13.52 0.98
C ILE A 78 -5.55 -12.61 1.02
N PRO A 79 -4.90 -12.32 -0.13
CA PRO A 79 -3.86 -11.29 -0.19
C PRO A 79 -4.44 -9.94 0.23
N ALA A 80 -3.74 -9.24 1.11
CA ALA A 80 -4.18 -7.94 1.62
C ALA A 80 -3.00 -7.01 1.86
N LEU A 81 -3.20 -5.74 1.62
CA LEU A 81 -2.24 -4.71 2.02
C LEU A 81 -2.96 -3.39 2.29
N THR A 82 -2.25 -2.50 2.95
CA THR A 82 -2.69 -1.12 3.16
C THR A 82 -1.72 -0.19 2.45
N SER A 83 -2.26 0.66 1.59
CA SER A 83 -1.48 1.70 0.91
C SER A 83 -1.53 2.99 1.72
N GLU A 84 -0.37 3.45 2.18
CA GLU A 84 -0.18 4.75 2.81
C GLU A 84 0.50 5.67 1.79
N PHE A 85 -0.29 6.37 0.99
CA PHE A 85 0.21 7.15 -0.15
C PHE A 85 1.18 8.25 0.26
N CYS A 86 0.85 8.98 1.32
CA CYS A 86 1.68 10.06 1.86
C CYS A 86 1.22 10.41 3.28
N PHE A 87 1.89 11.36 3.93
CA PHE A 87 1.54 11.80 5.28
C PHE A 87 0.68 13.05 5.22
N ILE A 88 -0.56 12.97 5.72
CA ILE A 88 -1.51 14.09 5.69
C ILE A 88 -1.08 15.26 6.59
N ASP A 89 -0.24 15.00 7.59
CA ASP A 89 0.25 16.01 8.53
C ASP A 89 1.61 16.60 8.13
N ASN A 90 2.11 16.27 6.93
CA ASN A 90 3.34 16.85 6.40
C ASN A 90 3.01 17.85 5.30
N GLU A 91 3.53 19.07 5.42
CA GLU A 91 3.22 20.19 4.51
C GLU A 91 3.61 19.90 3.07
N GLU A 92 4.76 19.26 2.85
CA GLU A 92 5.22 18.91 1.51
C GLU A 92 4.37 17.80 0.90
N ASP A 93 4.00 16.80 1.71
CA ASP A 93 3.16 15.70 1.22
C ASP A 93 1.74 16.14 0.90
N GLN A 94 1.21 17.17 1.58
CA GLN A 94 -0.12 17.70 1.30
C GLN A 94 -0.26 18.17 -0.15
N LYS A 95 0.84 18.53 -0.80
CA LYS A 95 0.84 18.95 -2.21
C LYS A 95 0.47 17.83 -3.17
N PHE A 96 0.54 16.56 -2.74
CA PHE A 96 0.15 15.41 -3.55
C PHE A 96 -1.32 15.05 -3.41
N ILE A 97 -2.06 15.71 -2.51
CA ILE A 97 -3.45 15.38 -2.18
C ILE A 97 -4.34 16.61 -2.01
N ASP A 98 -3.96 17.77 -2.54
CA ASP A 98 -4.66 19.04 -2.29
C ASP A 98 -5.62 19.45 -3.41
N SER A 99 -5.83 18.62 -4.42
CA SER A 99 -6.74 18.91 -5.53
C SER A 99 -7.41 17.64 -6.05
N GLU A 100 -8.53 17.81 -6.76
CA GLU A 100 -9.20 16.69 -7.42
C GLU A 100 -8.31 16.04 -8.46
N GLU A 101 -7.50 16.81 -9.17
CA GLU A 101 -6.52 16.27 -10.13
C GLU A 101 -5.52 15.35 -9.42
N ASP A 102 -5.04 15.74 -8.24
CA ASP A 102 -4.12 14.92 -7.44
C ASP A 102 -4.79 13.61 -7.01
N TRP A 103 -6.04 13.67 -6.57
CA TRP A 103 -6.78 12.46 -6.17
C TRP A 103 -6.98 11.51 -7.33
N GLN A 104 -7.23 12.02 -8.53
CA GLN A 104 -7.34 11.22 -9.75
C GLN A 104 -6.00 10.57 -10.11
N LYS A 105 -4.89 11.28 -9.96
CA LYS A 105 -3.55 10.73 -10.19
C LYS A 105 -3.24 9.59 -9.23
N GLN A 106 -3.58 9.75 -7.96
CA GLN A 106 -3.43 8.69 -6.95
C GLN A 106 -4.25 7.47 -7.32
N ALA A 107 -5.53 7.67 -7.65
CA ALA A 107 -6.42 6.58 -8.01
C ALA A 107 -5.94 5.84 -9.26
N ARG A 108 -5.45 6.57 -10.27
CA ARG A 108 -4.91 5.96 -11.48
C ARG A 108 -3.65 5.15 -11.20
N ALA A 109 -2.77 5.66 -10.35
CA ALA A 109 -1.57 4.94 -9.94
C ALA A 109 -1.93 3.62 -9.25
N GLN A 110 -2.90 3.65 -8.36
CA GLN A 110 -3.39 2.44 -7.69
C GLN A 110 -4.02 1.46 -8.67
N CYS A 111 -4.82 1.97 -9.60
CA CYS A 111 -5.43 1.13 -10.64
C CYS A 111 -4.36 0.45 -11.51
N ASN A 112 -3.36 1.21 -11.95
CA ASN A 112 -2.26 0.65 -12.75
C ASN A 112 -1.53 -0.46 -12.02
N ALA A 113 -1.24 -0.26 -10.73
CA ALA A 113 -0.55 -1.25 -9.92
C ALA A 113 -1.38 -2.53 -9.74
N ILE A 114 -2.68 -2.38 -9.48
CA ILE A 114 -3.59 -3.52 -9.31
C ILE A 114 -3.75 -4.31 -10.61
N LEU A 115 -3.88 -3.62 -11.73
CA LEU A 115 -3.96 -4.30 -13.04
C LEU A 115 -2.68 -5.08 -13.33
N TYR A 116 -1.51 -4.50 -13.10
CA TYR A 116 -0.24 -5.19 -13.22
C TYR A 116 -0.18 -6.41 -12.31
N TYR A 117 -0.58 -6.25 -11.04
CA TYR A 117 -0.60 -7.33 -10.06
C TYR A 117 -1.38 -8.54 -10.58
N PHE A 118 -2.57 -8.35 -11.12
CA PHE A 118 -3.39 -9.45 -11.62
C PHE A 118 -2.83 -10.11 -12.87
N THR A 119 -1.88 -9.48 -13.58
CA THR A 119 -1.14 -10.15 -14.66
C THR A 119 -0.01 -11.02 -14.13
N GLN A 120 0.46 -10.80 -12.89
CA GLN A 120 1.61 -11.49 -12.31
C GLN A 120 1.21 -12.63 -11.38
N VAL A 121 0.01 -12.60 -10.84
CA VAL A 121 -0.47 -13.56 -9.85
C VAL A 121 -1.54 -14.44 -10.47
N GLN A 122 -1.39 -15.76 -10.31
CA GLN A 122 -2.35 -16.75 -10.81
C GLN A 122 -3.23 -17.26 -9.67
N TYR A 123 -4.48 -17.45 -10.00
CA TYR A 123 -5.50 -17.96 -9.08
C TYR A 123 -6.08 -19.28 -9.58
#